data_acb173de11d29e570c90dddd2dd79ae4
#
_entry.id   acb173de11d29e570c90dddd2dd79ae4
#
_cell.length_a   1.000
_cell.length_b   1.000
_cell.length_c   1.000
_cell.angle_alpha   90.00
_cell.angle_beta   90.00
_cell.angle_gamma   90.00
#
_symmetry.space_group_name_H-M   'P 1'
#
loop_
_entity.id
_entity.type
_entity.pdbx_description
1 polymer ?
#
loop_
_entity_poly.entity_id
_entity_poly.type
_entity_poly.pdbx_seq_one_letter_code
_entity_poly.pdbx_strand_id
1 'polypeptide(L)'
;MKVLFINLVYGTGSTGKIIADIMDMLKKYGNDAKALYGTGARSDNADAVRVSGKLGYYFHNAVSRLTDHAGLYSWATTRRMIREIRAFQPDLIHLHTLHGFYVNYEMLFRFLKEANIPVVWTLHDCWTFTGHCTHFSQVKCVQWQTECRDCKLLYRYPQCYWKGDVRRNFLRKKNAFTGVKNLTITTPSQWLANQVSKSFLQNYPRTIIPNGIDCTIFRPQSSSLREKYHLEDKKIVLGVANAWNARKGLQDLLTLAGRLGSDYQVVLIGLIEKQLPDIPSDVLGLLRTANQAELAQWYSAADVFVNPTYEETFGLTTVEAQACGTPVVVYETDGCPETVAPGNGRLVPQGDMQALENAVRDVADSNWRADPKKMVRFDKDTVYQDYVKLYENVLSTLGKGRVMAT
;
A
#
# COMPACT_ATOMS: atom_id res chain seq x y z
N MET A 1 20.28 -14.83 -9.79
CA MET A 1 20.05 -14.72 -8.32
C MET A 1 18.77 -15.42 -7.90
N LYS A 2 18.69 -15.83 -6.63
CA LYS A 2 17.50 -16.41 -6.02
C LYS A 2 16.91 -15.43 -5.01
N VAL A 3 15.71 -14.90 -5.26
CA VAL A 3 15.05 -13.92 -4.38
C VAL A 3 13.84 -14.55 -3.71
N LEU A 4 13.76 -14.46 -2.39
CA LEU A 4 12.62 -14.97 -1.64
C LEU A 4 11.81 -13.82 -1.04
N PHE A 5 10.52 -13.77 -1.35
CA PHE A 5 9.59 -12.75 -0.87
C PHE A 5 8.80 -13.24 0.34
N ILE A 6 8.57 -12.36 1.32
CA ILE A 6 7.69 -12.62 2.47
C ILE A 6 6.67 -11.50 2.57
N ASN A 7 5.38 -11.85 2.47
CA ASN A 7 4.28 -10.89 2.57
C ASN A 7 3.02 -11.51 3.21
N LEU A 8 2.08 -10.65 3.55
CA LEU A 8 0.76 -11.06 4.04
C LEU A 8 -0.05 -11.79 2.96
N VAL A 9 -0.09 -11.28 1.73
CA VAL A 9 -0.88 -11.79 0.60
C VAL A 9 -0.03 -11.92 -0.67
N TYR A 10 -0.48 -12.69 -1.65
CA TYR A 10 0.14 -12.83 -2.96
C TYR A 10 -0.91 -12.67 -4.08
N GLY A 11 -0.58 -11.92 -5.13
CA GLY A 11 -1.42 -11.70 -6.32
C GLY A 11 -2.70 -10.90 -6.09
N THR A 12 -3.01 -10.54 -4.84
CA THR A 12 -4.24 -9.81 -4.46
C THR A 12 -3.92 -8.59 -3.60
N GLY A 13 -4.77 -7.56 -3.68
CA GLY A 13 -4.49 -6.26 -3.05
C GLY A 13 -3.24 -5.60 -3.62
N SER A 14 -2.89 -4.39 -3.16
CA SER A 14 -1.75 -3.64 -3.67
C SER A 14 -0.42 -4.36 -3.44
N THR A 15 -0.11 -4.70 -2.21
CA THR A 15 1.19 -5.33 -1.86
C THR A 15 1.37 -6.73 -2.45
N GLY A 16 0.28 -7.51 -2.58
CA GLY A 16 0.35 -8.83 -3.18
C GLY A 16 0.57 -8.81 -4.69
N LYS A 17 0.01 -7.81 -5.40
CA LYS A 17 0.27 -7.58 -6.83
C LYS A 17 1.69 -7.11 -7.07
N ILE A 18 2.19 -6.17 -6.28
CA ILE A 18 3.58 -5.69 -6.36
C ILE A 18 4.57 -6.86 -6.32
N ILE A 19 4.38 -7.81 -5.39
CA ILE A 19 5.26 -8.97 -5.30
C ILE A 19 5.15 -9.88 -6.52
N ALA A 20 3.92 -10.15 -6.99
CA ALA A 20 3.71 -10.97 -8.17
C ALA A 20 4.40 -10.36 -9.40
N ASP A 21 4.22 -9.06 -9.63
CA ASP A 21 4.82 -8.33 -10.75
C ASP A 21 6.38 -8.30 -10.66
N ILE A 22 6.95 -8.11 -9.46
CA ILE A 22 8.42 -8.18 -9.27
C ILE A 22 8.94 -9.60 -9.52
N MET A 23 8.22 -10.63 -9.06
CA MET A 23 8.61 -12.02 -9.33
C MET A 23 8.57 -12.36 -10.82
N ASP A 24 7.54 -11.92 -11.53
CA ASP A 24 7.42 -12.12 -12.98
C ASP A 24 8.57 -11.42 -13.73
N MET A 25 8.92 -10.21 -13.32
CA MET A 25 10.06 -9.49 -13.86
C MET A 25 11.38 -10.23 -13.60
N LEU A 26 11.64 -10.68 -12.36
CA LEU A 26 12.84 -11.45 -12.03
C LEU A 26 12.97 -12.69 -12.90
N LYS A 27 11.89 -13.44 -13.09
CA LYS A 27 11.86 -14.64 -13.96
C LYS A 27 12.12 -14.30 -15.42
N LYS A 28 11.56 -13.18 -15.92
CA LYS A 28 11.81 -12.69 -17.26
C LYS A 28 13.31 -12.43 -17.52
N TYR A 29 14.04 -12.03 -16.49
CA TYR A 29 15.51 -11.85 -16.54
C TYR A 29 16.32 -13.08 -16.11
N GLY A 30 15.71 -14.28 -16.10
CA GLY A 30 16.41 -15.54 -15.80
C GLY A 30 16.79 -15.74 -14.33
N ASN A 31 16.11 -15.06 -13.41
CA ASN A 31 16.32 -15.21 -11.97
C ASN A 31 15.27 -16.12 -11.34
N ASP A 32 15.63 -16.81 -10.26
CA ASP A 32 14.69 -17.60 -9.45
C ASP A 32 13.99 -16.72 -8.44
N ALA A 33 12.67 -16.83 -8.34
CA ALA A 33 11.87 -16.09 -7.37
C ALA A 33 10.83 -16.99 -6.69
N LYS A 34 10.71 -16.88 -5.37
CA LYS A 34 9.72 -17.61 -4.55
C LYS A 34 9.05 -16.67 -3.57
N ALA A 35 7.71 -16.80 -3.39
CA ALA A 35 6.96 -16.05 -2.39
C ALA A 35 6.44 -16.97 -1.27
N LEU A 36 6.62 -16.53 -0.03
CA LEU A 36 5.97 -17.09 1.16
C LEU A 36 4.92 -16.10 1.66
N TYR A 37 3.65 -16.48 1.65
CA TYR A 37 2.59 -15.56 2.05
C TYR A 37 1.66 -16.12 3.13
N GLY A 38 1.07 -15.20 3.91
CA GLY A 38 0.32 -15.53 5.11
C GLY A 38 -1.11 -15.95 4.84
N THR A 39 -1.88 -15.19 4.06
CA THR A 39 -3.33 -15.34 3.93
C THR A 39 -3.82 -15.08 2.51
N GLY A 40 -5.11 -15.31 2.27
CA GLY A 40 -5.72 -15.20 0.94
C GLY A 40 -6.00 -16.57 0.32
N ALA A 41 -6.47 -16.58 -0.94
CA ALA A 41 -6.62 -17.78 -1.73
C ALA A 41 -5.27 -18.49 -1.95
N ARG A 42 -5.30 -19.78 -2.24
CA ARG A 42 -4.10 -20.45 -2.76
C ARG A 42 -3.85 -19.97 -4.17
N SER A 43 -2.60 -19.68 -4.47
CA SER A 43 -2.17 -19.32 -5.82
C SER A 43 -1.95 -20.59 -6.65
N ASP A 44 -2.23 -20.52 -7.96
CA ASP A 44 -1.86 -21.54 -8.93
C ASP A 44 -0.37 -21.46 -9.32
N ASN A 45 0.31 -20.35 -8.96
CA ASN A 45 1.75 -20.23 -9.13
C ASN A 45 2.48 -21.15 -8.14
N ALA A 46 3.21 -22.14 -8.65
CA ALA A 46 3.93 -23.13 -7.85
C ALA A 46 5.01 -22.50 -6.95
N ASP A 47 5.54 -21.33 -7.33
CA ASP A 47 6.56 -20.60 -6.57
C ASP A 47 5.95 -19.68 -5.49
N ALA A 48 4.61 -19.64 -5.37
CA ALA A 48 3.93 -18.88 -4.32
C ALA A 48 3.31 -19.84 -3.28
N VAL A 49 3.93 -19.92 -2.11
CA VAL A 49 3.55 -20.87 -1.06
C VAL A 49 2.84 -20.16 0.09
N ARG A 50 1.57 -20.53 0.31
CA ARG A 50 0.85 -20.09 1.51
C ARG A 50 1.33 -20.86 2.73
N VAL A 51 1.93 -20.16 3.69
CA VAL A 51 2.54 -20.77 4.88
C VAL A 51 1.58 -20.89 6.07
N SER A 52 0.56 -20.03 6.17
CA SER A 52 -0.39 -20.01 7.27
C SER A 52 -1.65 -20.83 6.99
N GLY A 53 -2.09 -21.58 8.00
CA GLY A 53 -3.42 -22.21 8.03
C GLY A 53 -4.49 -21.26 8.58
N LYS A 54 -5.76 -21.48 8.19
CA LYS A 54 -6.90 -20.65 8.64
C LYS A 54 -7.00 -20.59 10.18
N LEU A 55 -6.91 -21.74 10.85
CA LEU A 55 -7.01 -21.81 12.32
C LEU A 55 -5.93 -21.00 13.02
N GLY A 56 -4.67 -21.14 12.58
CA GLY A 56 -3.55 -20.37 13.15
C GLY A 56 -3.70 -18.86 12.95
N TYR A 57 -4.20 -18.45 11.80
CA TYR A 57 -4.49 -17.04 11.51
C TYR A 57 -5.58 -16.48 12.43
N TYR A 58 -6.72 -17.17 12.55
CA TYR A 58 -7.82 -16.70 13.40
C TYR A 58 -7.44 -16.70 14.88
N PHE A 59 -6.71 -17.72 15.36
CA PHE A 59 -6.18 -17.74 16.72
C PHE A 59 -5.28 -16.52 16.99
N HIS A 60 -4.30 -16.29 16.11
CA HIS A 60 -3.38 -15.15 16.26
C HIS A 60 -4.15 -13.82 16.25
N ASN A 61 -5.12 -13.65 15.34
CA ASN A 61 -5.96 -12.45 15.27
C ASN A 61 -6.75 -12.25 16.57
N ALA A 62 -7.46 -13.27 17.05
CA ALA A 62 -8.29 -13.19 18.25
C ALA A 62 -7.46 -12.85 19.49
N VAL A 63 -6.34 -13.54 19.69
CA VAL A 63 -5.47 -13.28 20.84
C VAL A 63 -4.80 -11.91 20.74
N SER A 64 -4.40 -11.48 19.54
CA SER A 64 -3.81 -10.14 19.35
C SER A 64 -4.78 -9.00 19.69
N ARG A 65 -6.08 -9.18 19.42
CA ARG A 65 -7.11 -8.20 19.80
C ARG A 65 -7.28 -8.02 21.30
N LEU A 66 -6.90 -9.02 22.08
CA LEU A 66 -6.95 -8.98 23.55
C LEU A 66 -5.62 -8.50 24.16
N THR A 67 -4.50 -8.83 23.53
CA THR A 67 -3.16 -8.64 24.10
C THR A 67 -2.34 -7.54 23.45
N ASP A 68 -2.80 -6.97 22.33
CA ASP A 68 -2.04 -6.04 21.47
C ASP A 68 -0.74 -6.64 20.87
N HIS A 69 -0.62 -7.96 20.80
CA HIS A 69 0.58 -8.66 20.35
C HIS A 69 0.52 -9.09 18.89
N ALA A 70 0.15 -8.18 17.98
CA ALA A 70 0.17 -8.43 16.54
C ALA A 70 1.60 -8.77 16.06
N GLY A 71 1.76 -9.93 15.39
CA GLY A 71 3.05 -10.38 14.89
C GLY A 71 3.93 -11.12 15.91
N LEU A 72 3.40 -11.54 17.07
CA LEU A 72 4.14 -12.26 18.12
C LEU A 72 3.71 -13.72 18.31
N TYR A 73 2.57 -14.12 17.73
CA TYR A 73 2.13 -15.51 17.72
C TYR A 73 2.57 -16.23 16.45
N SER A 74 1.86 -17.22 15.94
CA SER A 74 2.17 -17.95 14.69
C SER A 74 3.55 -18.64 14.65
N TRP A 75 4.00 -19.19 15.80
CA TRP A 75 5.31 -19.87 15.90
C TRP A 75 5.47 -21.03 14.92
N ALA A 76 4.45 -21.87 14.76
CA ALA A 76 4.48 -23.02 13.84
C ALA A 76 4.60 -22.56 12.39
N THR A 77 3.84 -21.52 12.01
CA THR A 77 3.92 -20.90 10.67
C THR A 77 5.33 -20.35 10.41
N THR A 78 5.90 -19.64 11.39
CA THR A 78 7.25 -19.07 11.26
C THR A 78 8.32 -20.16 11.17
N ARG A 79 8.21 -21.25 11.93
CA ARG A 79 9.11 -22.42 11.77
C ARG A 79 9.01 -23.02 10.38
N ARG A 80 7.81 -23.16 9.83
CA ARG A 80 7.60 -23.62 8.44
C ARG A 80 8.25 -22.65 7.45
N MET A 81 8.04 -21.35 7.62
CA MET A 81 8.65 -20.31 6.78
C MET A 81 10.20 -20.42 6.79
N ILE A 82 10.82 -20.56 7.96
CA ILE A 82 12.26 -20.73 8.09
C ILE A 82 12.76 -22.01 7.41
N ARG A 83 12.00 -23.12 7.46
CA ARG A 83 12.33 -24.33 6.69
C ARG A 83 12.29 -24.11 5.19
N GLU A 84 11.27 -23.39 4.68
CA GLU A 84 11.16 -23.03 3.27
C GLU A 84 12.32 -22.11 2.82
N ILE A 85 12.73 -21.15 3.67
CA ILE A 85 13.89 -20.30 3.39
C ILE A 85 15.16 -21.14 3.27
N ARG A 86 15.39 -22.05 4.22
CA ARG A 86 16.56 -22.94 4.21
C ARG A 86 16.57 -23.89 3.01
N ALA A 87 15.41 -24.41 2.61
CA ALA A 87 15.28 -25.30 1.46
C ALA A 87 15.51 -24.58 0.14
N PHE A 88 15.02 -23.36 0.00
CA PHE A 88 15.18 -22.54 -1.22
C PHE A 88 16.60 -21.96 -1.36
N GLN A 89 17.31 -21.74 -0.25
CA GLN A 89 18.65 -21.12 -0.21
C GLN A 89 18.71 -19.80 -0.98
N PRO A 90 17.94 -18.78 -0.60
CA PRO A 90 17.91 -17.51 -1.33
C PRO A 90 19.24 -16.77 -1.21
N ASP A 91 19.62 -16.07 -2.28
CA ASP A 91 20.71 -15.09 -2.26
C ASP A 91 20.28 -13.82 -1.51
N LEU A 92 18.97 -13.49 -1.57
CA LEU A 92 18.37 -12.30 -0.96
C LEU A 92 16.95 -12.59 -0.49
N ILE A 93 16.56 -12.02 0.65
CA ILE A 93 15.17 -12.05 1.16
C ILE A 93 14.57 -10.65 1.03
N HIS A 94 13.39 -10.55 0.39
CA HIS A 94 12.62 -9.32 0.31
C HIS A 94 11.38 -9.41 1.21
N LEU A 95 11.39 -8.60 2.26
CA LEU A 95 10.29 -8.49 3.21
C LEU A 95 9.34 -7.37 2.80
N HIS A 96 8.03 -7.62 2.97
CA HIS A 96 6.99 -6.60 2.83
C HIS A 96 6.18 -6.50 4.13
N THR A 97 4.86 -6.69 4.08
CA THR A 97 3.98 -6.54 5.23
C THR A 97 4.13 -7.71 6.21
N LEU A 98 4.69 -7.47 7.37
CA LEU A 98 4.89 -8.49 8.42
C LEU A 98 3.80 -8.49 9.49
N HIS A 99 2.95 -7.48 9.56
CA HIS A 99 1.72 -7.54 10.36
C HIS A 99 0.64 -8.34 9.62
N GLY A 100 -0.47 -8.68 10.28
CA GLY A 100 -1.56 -9.45 9.67
C GLY A 100 -1.65 -10.90 10.13
N PHE A 101 -1.14 -11.20 11.30
CA PHE A 101 -1.41 -12.41 12.10
C PHE A 101 -0.90 -13.73 11.50
N TYR A 102 0.21 -13.73 10.75
CA TYR A 102 0.73 -14.92 10.09
C TYR A 102 2.19 -15.25 10.42
N VAL A 103 2.92 -14.34 11.02
CA VAL A 103 4.35 -14.48 11.34
C VAL A 103 4.62 -14.07 12.79
N ASN A 104 5.61 -14.70 13.41
CA ASN A 104 6.27 -14.21 14.63
C ASN A 104 7.53 -13.48 14.20
N TYR A 105 7.50 -12.14 14.28
CA TYR A 105 8.61 -11.32 13.80
C TYR A 105 9.87 -11.47 14.66
N GLU A 106 9.77 -11.68 15.99
CA GLU A 106 10.95 -11.89 16.84
C GLU A 106 11.72 -13.14 16.42
N MET A 107 10.99 -14.21 16.12
CA MET A 107 11.57 -15.48 15.68
C MET A 107 12.17 -15.37 14.28
N LEU A 108 11.48 -14.69 13.36
CA LEU A 108 11.97 -14.45 12.01
C LEU A 108 13.25 -13.62 12.02
N PHE A 109 13.26 -12.50 12.74
CA PHE A 109 14.43 -11.60 12.78
C PHE A 109 15.63 -12.20 13.54
N ARG A 110 15.40 -13.05 14.55
CA ARG A 110 16.48 -13.84 15.16
C ARG A 110 17.16 -14.71 14.10
N PHE A 111 16.37 -15.44 13.32
CA PHE A 111 16.89 -16.24 12.21
C PHE A 111 17.64 -15.38 11.18
N LEU A 112 17.09 -14.22 10.77
CA LEU A 112 17.73 -13.34 9.78
C LEU A 112 19.08 -12.79 10.28
N LYS A 113 19.20 -12.47 11.56
CA LYS A 113 20.47 -12.03 12.19
C LYS A 113 21.53 -13.12 12.16
N GLU A 114 21.14 -14.39 12.35
CA GLU A 114 22.03 -15.54 12.38
C GLU A 114 22.40 -16.01 10.95
N ALA A 115 21.44 -16.00 10.04
CA ALA A 115 21.61 -16.53 8.68
C ALA A 115 22.51 -15.67 7.79
N ASN A 116 22.72 -14.39 8.12
CA ASN A 116 23.53 -13.42 7.36
C ASN A 116 23.15 -13.34 5.87
N ILE A 117 21.87 -13.59 5.55
CA ILE A 117 21.31 -13.42 4.21
C ILE A 117 20.96 -11.94 4.04
N PRO A 118 21.32 -11.29 2.91
CA PRO A 118 20.89 -9.93 2.61
C PRO A 118 19.40 -9.77 2.64
N VAL A 119 18.92 -8.68 3.22
CA VAL A 119 17.49 -8.37 3.36
C VAL A 119 17.18 -7.01 2.75
N VAL A 120 16.23 -6.96 1.84
CA VAL A 120 15.52 -5.75 1.44
C VAL A 120 14.17 -5.75 2.14
N TRP A 121 13.76 -4.62 2.71
CA TRP A 121 12.48 -4.51 3.38
C TRP A 121 11.69 -3.31 2.86
N THR A 122 10.65 -3.58 2.06
CA THR A 122 9.74 -2.53 1.60
C THR A 122 8.68 -2.25 2.66
N LEU A 123 8.68 -1.03 3.17
CA LEU A 123 7.67 -0.55 4.10
C LEU A 123 6.51 0.07 3.34
N HIS A 124 5.29 -0.40 3.63
CA HIS A 124 4.06 0.11 3.02
C HIS A 124 3.24 0.98 3.97
N ASP A 125 3.60 0.97 5.26
CA ASP A 125 2.99 1.75 6.32
C ASP A 125 3.98 1.97 7.49
N CYS A 126 3.49 2.55 8.58
CA CYS A 126 4.32 2.92 9.71
C CYS A 126 4.39 1.86 10.83
N TRP A 127 3.69 0.72 10.71
CA TRP A 127 3.63 -0.29 11.77
C TRP A 127 5.00 -0.77 12.24
N THR A 128 5.95 -0.83 11.33
CA THR A 128 7.29 -1.36 11.57
C THR A 128 8.02 -0.62 12.71
N PHE A 129 7.86 0.69 12.79
CA PHE A 129 8.58 1.53 13.76
C PHE A 129 7.68 2.20 14.82
N THR A 130 6.39 1.83 14.87
CA THR A 130 5.47 2.24 15.93
C THR A 130 5.24 1.13 16.94
N GLY A 131 4.66 1.43 18.09
CA GLY A 131 4.29 0.42 19.08
C GLY A 131 3.02 -0.36 18.72
N HIS A 132 2.15 0.22 17.87
CA HIS A 132 0.85 -0.37 17.54
C HIS A 132 0.42 -0.03 16.11
N CYS A 133 0.17 1.25 15.81
CA CYS A 133 -0.57 1.72 14.67
C CYS A 133 0.18 1.61 13.34
N THR A 134 -0.56 1.49 12.23
CA THR A 134 -0.05 1.54 10.85
C THR A 134 0.04 2.97 10.32
N HIS A 135 -0.75 3.89 10.86
CA HIS A 135 -0.78 5.31 10.51
C HIS A 135 -0.98 6.13 11.79
N PHE A 136 -0.49 7.36 11.82
CA PHE A 136 -0.54 8.23 12.99
C PHE A 136 -0.68 9.73 12.65
N SER A 137 -0.71 10.09 11.38
CA SER A 137 -0.67 11.49 10.93
C SER A 137 -1.92 12.26 11.33
N GLN A 138 -3.09 11.64 11.26
CA GLN A 138 -4.36 12.27 11.63
C GLN A 138 -4.40 12.72 13.08
N VAL A 139 -3.75 11.98 13.98
CA VAL A 139 -3.64 12.36 15.40
C VAL A 139 -2.35 13.11 15.72
N LYS A 140 -1.54 13.41 14.70
CA LYS A 140 -0.25 14.13 14.81
C LYS A 140 0.67 13.55 15.89
N CYS A 141 0.69 12.20 16.02
CA CYS A 141 1.48 11.52 17.04
C CYS A 141 2.97 11.50 16.67
N VAL A 142 3.82 11.88 17.61
CA VAL A 142 5.28 11.89 17.46
C VAL A 142 5.99 10.94 18.44
N GLN A 143 5.27 10.22 19.29
CA GLN A 143 5.86 9.36 20.32
C GLN A 143 6.77 8.27 19.75
N TRP A 144 6.44 7.73 18.58
CA TRP A 144 7.20 6.69 17.90
C TRP A 144 8.65 7.09 17.56
N GLN A 145 8.97 8.36 17.56
CA GLN A 145 10.34 8.85 17.34
C GLN A 145 11.26 8.50 18.53
N THR A 146 10.72 8.43 19.71
CA THR A 146 11.47 8.10 20.95
C THR A 146 10.99 6.81 21.59
N GLU A 147 9.76 6.76 22.08
CA GLU A 147 9.13 5.60 22.68
C GLU A 147 7.61 5.75 22.67
N CYS A 148 6.90 4.83 22.02
CA CYS A 148 5.44 4.78 22.06
C CYS A 148 4.94 4.43 23.47
N ARG A 149 3.92 5.15 23.93
CA ARG A 149 3.19 4.91 25.18
C ARG A 149 1.70 5.08 24.92
N ASP A 150 0.90 5.56 25.73
CA ASP A 150 -0.53 5.89 25.72
C ASP A 150 -1.14 6.11 24.31
N CYS A 151 -1.33 5.04 23.55
CA CYS A 151 -1.74 5.11 22.16
C CYS A 151 -3.24 5.44 22.03
N LYS A 152 -3.56 6.55 21.38
CA LYS A 152 -4.94 6.95 21.08
C LYS A 152 -5.59 6.14 19.94
N LEU A 153 -4.82 5.26 19.29
CA LEU A 153 -5.23 4.53 18.08
C LEU A 153 -5.41 3.03 18.30
N LEU A 154 -5.55 2.56 19.55
CA LEU A 154 -5.73 1.13 19.87
C LEU A 154 -6.94 0.50 19.18
N TYR A 155 -7.98 1.29 18.90
CA TYR A 155 -9.18 0.85 18.18
C TYR A 155 -8.98 0.70 16.67
N ARG A 156 -7.86 1.22 16.12
CA ARG A 156 -7.50 1.05 14.71
C ARG A 156 -6.67 -0.20 14.49
N TYR A 157 -6.54 -0.59 13.23
CA TYR A 157 -5.75 -1.76 12.87
C TYR A 157 -4.25 -1.61 13.23
N PRO A 158 -3.65 -2.65 13.82
CA PRO A 158 -4.18 -3.95 14.28
C PRO A 158 -4.97 -3.80 15.60
N GLN A 159 -6.30 -3.83 15.51
CA GLN A 159 -7.22 -3.45 16.57
C GLN A 159 -7.00 -4.21 17.89
N CYS A 160 -6.94 -3.49 19.01
CA CYS A 160 -6.93 -4.04 20.37
C CYS A 160 -8.14 -3.53 21.16
N TYR A 161 -8.88 -4.45 21.80
CA TYR A 161 -10.10 -4.14 22.57
C TYR A 161 -9.86 -3.97 24.06
N TRP A 162 -8.65 -4.27 24.54
CA TRP A 162 -8.27 -4.21 25.93
C TRP A 162 -7.15 -3.19 26.13
N LYS A 163 -6.49 -3.24 27.27
CA LYS A 163 -5.32 -2.41 27.53
C LYS A 163 -4.17 -2.78 26.57
N GLY A 164 -3.75 -1.84 25.72
CA GLY A 164 -2.65 -2.04 24.80
C GLY A 164 -1.30 -2.20 25.50
N ASP A 165 -0.42 -3.01 24.90
CA ASP A 165 0.96 -3.21 25.34
C ASP A 165 1.95 -2.40 24.47
N VAL A 166 1.55 -1.19 24.13
CA VAL A 166 2.17 -0.32 23.11
C VAL A 166 3.65 -0.07 23.36
N ARG A 167 4.01 0.26 24.61
CA ARG A 167 5.39 0.50 25.02
C ARG A 167 6.26 -0.75 24.83
N ARG A 168 5.78 -1.88 25.31
CA ARG A 168 6.50 -3.15 25.23
C ARG A 168 6.62 -3.61 23.77
N ASN A 169 5.56 -3.45 22.96
CA ASN A 169 5.61 -3.74 21.53
C ASN A 169 6.62 -2.86 20.80
N PHE A 170 6.71 -1.57 21.12
CA PHE A 170 7.71 -0.67 20.58
C PHE A 170 9.14 -1.17 20.90
N LEU A 171 9.41 -1.49 22.15
CA LEU A 171 10.72 -1.98 22.59
C LEU A 171 11.07 -3.35 21.98
N ARG A 172 10.09 -4.26 21.85
CA ARG A 172 10.26 -5.56 21.18
C ARG A 172 10.60 -5.39 19.70
N LYS A 173 9.86 -4.52 18.98
CA LYS A 173 10.14 -4.22 17.57
C LYS A 173 11.52 -3.58 17.41
N LYS A 174 11.87 -2.60 18.22
CA LYS A 174 13.19 -2.00 18.25
C LYS A 174 14.28 -3.06 18.41
N ASN A 175 14.15 -3.94 19.40
CA ASN A 175 15.11 -5.01 19.65
C ASN A 175 15.15 -6.04 18.50
N ALA A 176 14.00 -6.43 17.97
CA ALA A 176 13.94 -7.41 16.88
C ALA A 176 14.52 -6.86 15.58
N PHE A 177 14.11 -5.66 15.17
CA PHE A 177 14.36 -5.11 13.84
C PHE A 177 15.70 -4.39 13.70
N THR A 178 16.33 -3.98 14.81
CA THR A 178 17.70 -3.42 14.77
C THR A 178 18.77 -4.52 14.84
N GLY A 179 19.97 -4.25 14.32
CA GLY A 179 21.10 -5.18 14.37
C GLY A 179 21.10 -6.28 13.30
N VAL A 180 20.28 -6.18 12.27
CA VAL A 180 20.41 -7.00 11.04
C VAL A 180 21.49 -6.38 10.18
N LYS A 181 22.60 -7.10 9.93
CA LYS A 181 23.82 -6.52 9.34
C LYS A 181 23.63 -6.03 7.90
N ASN A 182 22.90 -6.78 7.08
CA ASN A 182 22.76 -6.53 5.65
C ASN A 182 21.29 -6.23 5.29
N LEU A 183 20.68 -5.25 5.96
CA LEU A 183 19.31 -4.85 5.73
C LEU A 183 19.28 -3.47 5.06
N THR A 184 18.57 -3.39 3.93
CA THR A 184 18.23 -2.14 3.23
C THR A 184 16.73 -1.93 3.27
N ILE A 185 16.29 -0.74 3.62
CA ILE A 185 14.88 -0.37 3.65
C ILE A 185 14.49 0.30 2.33
N THR A 186 13.33 -0.04 1.79
CA THR A 186 12.70 0.69 0.70
C THR A 186 11.37 1.27 1.12
N THR A 187 11.02 2.43 0.57
CA THR A 187 9.75 3.12 0.84
C THR A 187 9.14 3.61 -0.47
N PRO A 188 7.80 3.64 -0.61
CA PRO A 188 7.15 4.11 -1.83
C PRO A 188 7.15 5.63 -1.99
N SER A 189 7.51 6.37 -0.96
CA SER A 189 7.50 7.84 -0.94
C SER A 189 8.65 8.41 -0.11
N GLN A 190 9.04 9.65 -0.44
CA GLN A 190 9.98 10.44 0.35
C GLN A 190 9.41 10.72 1.75
N TRP A 191 8.08 10.95 1.84
CA TRP A 191 7.42 11.14 3.12
C TRP A 191 7.70 9.97 4.07
N LEU A 192 7.47 8.72 3.64
CA LEU A 192 7.71 7.56 4.50
C LEU A 192 9.22 7.37 4.79
N ALA A 193 10.10 7.62 3.83
CA ALA A 193 11.55 7.63 4.05
C ALA A 193 11.95 8.62 5.14
N ASN A 194 11.34 9.81 5.15
CA ASN A 194 11.54 10.83 6.18
C ASN A 194 11.01 10.39 7.56
N GLN A 195 9.92 9.60 7.62
CA GLN A 195 9.48 9.03 8.89
C GLN A 195 10.48 7.96 9.38
N VAL A 196 10.92 7.07 8.51
CA VAL A 196 11.93 6.04 8.86
C VAL A 196 13.22 6.69 9.39
N SER A 197 13.66 7.81 8.82
CA SER A 197 14.88 8.52 9.26
C SER A 197 14.79 9.12 10.66
N LYS A 198 13.57 9.29 11.19
CA LYS A 198 13.31 9.79 12.56
C LYS A 198 13.02 8.66 13.55
N SER A 199 12.99 7.39 13.08
CA SER A 199 12.66 6.23 13.88
C SER A 199 13.90 5.48 14.37
N PHE A 200 13.71 4.43 15.16
CA PHE A 200 14.81 3.54 15.56
C PHE A 200 15.44 2.75 14.39
N LEU A 201 14.90 2.86 13.17
CA LEU A 201 15.45 2.27 11.95
C LEU A 201 16.36 3.24 11.17
N GLN A 202 16.60 4.43 11.69
CA GLN A 202 17.34 5.52 11.02
C GLN A 202 18.73 5.13 10.48
N ASN A 203 19.38 4.15 11.08
CA ASN A 203 20.75 3.75 10.73
C ASN A 203 20.80 2.79 9.52
N TYR A 204 19.66 2.28 9.03
CA TYR A 204 19.65 1.45 7.84
C TYR A 204 19.73 2.27 6.56
N PRO A 205 20.46 1.79 5.52
CA PRO A 205 20.40 2.37 4.19
C PRO A 205 18.95 2.39 3.70
N ARG A 206 18.56 3.47 3.01
CA ARG A 206 17.19 3.66 2.50
C ARG A 206 17.22 4.03 1.04
N THR A 207 16.28 3.47 0.28
CA THR A 207 16.05 3.79 -1.12
C THR A 207 14.55 4.01 -1.34
N ILE A 208 14.19 5.01 -2.14
CA ILE A 208 12.81 5.26 -2.51
C ILE A 208 12.55 4.55 -3.83
N ILE A 209 11.61 3.62 -3.83
CA ILE A 209 11.10 2.96 -5.02
C ILE A 209 9.58 3.07 -4.95
N PRO A 210 8.95 3.89 -5.79
CA PRO A 210 7.50 4.10 -5.75
C PRO A 210 6.75 2.80 -6.07
N ASN A 211 5.47 2.74 -5.78
CA ASN A 211 4.64 1.64 -6.22
C ASN A 211 4.34 1.80 -7.72
N GLY A 212 4.49 0.72 -8.47
CA GLY A 212 4.20 0.69 -9.90
C GLY A 212 2.73 0.41 -10.20
N ILE A 213 2.24 0.92 -11.34
CA ILE A 213 0.95 0.59 -11.95
C ILE A 213 1.17 -0.04 -13.33
N ASP A 214 0.19 -0.79 -13.80
CA ASP A 214 0.22 -1.34 -15.17
C ASP A 214 -0.30 -0.30 -16.17
N CYS A 215 0.60 0.44 -16.81
CA CYS A 215 0.25 1.44 -17.83
C CYS A 215 -0.31 0.84 -19.12
N THR A 216 -0.30 -0.48 -19.30
CA THR A 216 -1.03 -1.13 -20.41
C THR A 216 -2.52 -1.23 -20.14
N ILE A 217 -2.91 -1.27 -18.86
CA ILE A 217 -4.29 -1.28 -18.38
C ILE A 217 -4.76 0.15 -18.07
N PHE A 218 -4.01 0.85 -17.19
CA PHE A 218 -4.34 2.23 -16.79
C PHE A 218 -3.82 3.22 -17.82
N ARG A 219 -4.67 3.49 -18.83
CA ARG A 219 -4.44 4.44 -19.92
C ARG A 219 -5.77 5.02 -20.38
N PRO A 220 -5.80 6.14 -21.08
CA PRO A 220 -7.03 6.67 -21.64
C PRO A 220 -7.67 5.64 -22.57
N GLN A 221 -8.97 5.41 -22.38
CA GLN A 221 -9.75 4.47 -23.17
C GLN A 221 -11.21 4.93 -23.29
N SER A 222 -11.87 4.51 -24.35
CA SER A 222 -13.31 4.71 -24.51
C SER A 222 -14.08 3.91 -23.47
N SER A 223 -15.22 4.44 -23.06
CA SER A 223 -16.06 3.81 -22.04
C SER A 223 -17.54 4.08 -22.32
N SER A 224 -18.36 3.04 -22.29
CA SER A 224 -19.83 3.14 -22.33
C SER A 224 -20.47 3.32 -20.94
N LEU A 225 -19.66 3.57 -19.90
CA LEU A 225 -20.17 3.67 -18.53
C LEU A 225 -21.09 4.89 -18.34
N ARG A 226 -20.84 6.00 -19.06
CA ARG A 226 -21.74 7.15 -19.01
C ARG A 226 -23.13 6.80 -19.52
N GLU A 227 -23.24 6.12 -20.65
CA GLU A 227 -24.49 5.63 -21.25
C GLU A 227 -25.15 4.57 -20.33
N LYS A 228 -24.39 3.61 -19.85
CA LYS A 228 -24.89 2.52 -18.99
C LYS A 228 -25.54 3.03 -17.69
N TYR A 229 -25.02 4.14 -17.14
CA TYR A 229 -25.50 4.71 -15.87
C TYR A 229 -26.25 6.03 -16.06
N HIS A 230 -26.59 6.43 -17.30
CA HIS A 230 -27.29 7.67 -17.64
C HIS A 230 -26.61 8.92 -17.09
N LEU A 231 -25.30 9.04 -17.35
CA LEU A 231 -24.42 10.11 -16.87
C LEU A 231 -23.83 10.97 -18.02
N GLU A 232 -24.44 10.95 -19.21
CA GLU A 232 -23.93 11.64 -20.40
C GLU A 232 -23.82 13.15 -20.17
N ASP A 233 -24.84 13.74 -19.52
CA ASP A 233 -24.94 15.17 -19.25
C ASP A 233 -24.39 15.57 -17.85
N LYS A 234 -23.72 14.64 -17.14
CA LYS A 234 -23.18 14.89 -15.80
C LYS A 234 -21.67 15.07 -15.78
N LYS A 235 -21.19 15.93 -14.92
CA LYS A 235 -19.78 15.95 -14.50
C LYS A 235 -19.52 14.85 -13.49
N ILE A 236 -18.71 13.88 -13.82
CA ILE A 236 -18.42 12.73 -12.95
C ILE A 236 -17.27 13.05 -12.02
N VAL A 237 -17.56 13.06 -10.72
CA VAL A 237 -16.59 13.19 -9.62
C VAL A 237 -16.35 11.81 -9.03
N LEU A 238 -15.20 11.22 -9.31
CA LEU A 238 -14.93 9.83 -8.97
C LEU A 238 -14.09 9.71 -7.70
N GLY A 239 -14.54 8.87 -6.76
CA GLY A 239 -13.79 8.41 -5.61
C GLY A 239 -13.58 6.89 -5.65
N VAL A 240 -12.35 6.41 -5.39
CA VAL A 240 -12.03 4.98 -5.39
C VAL A 240 -11.24 4.61 -4.13
N ALA A 241 -11.70 3.59 -3.42
CA ALA A 241 -10.98 2.99 -2.30
C ALA A 241 -11.14 1.47 -2.28
N ASN A 242 -10.21 0.74 -1.69
CA ASN A 242 -10.40 -0.70 -1.47
C ASN A 242 -11.48 -0.98 -0.41
N ALA A 243 -11.60 -0.09 0.57
CA ALA A 243 -12.66 -0.07 1.58
C ALA A 243 -12.80 1.36 2.12
N TRP A 244 -14.00 1.91 2.00
CA TRP A 244 -14.31 3.25 2.48
C TRP A 244 -14.43 3.29 4.00
N ASN A 245 -13.84 4.31 4.60
CA ASN A 245 -13.91 4.60 6.03
C ASN A 245 -13.55 6.07 6.28
N ALA A 246 -13.59 6.53 7.54
CA ALA A 246 -13.26 7.91 7.90
C ALA A 246 -11.84 8.33 7.46
N ARG A 247 -10.87 7.42 7.52
CA ARG A 247 -9.49 7.71 7.08
C ARG A 247 -9.40 7.98 5.58
N LYS A 248 -10.26 7.36 4.78
CA LYS A 248 -10.30 7.53 3.31
C LYS A 248 -11.18 8.71 2.87
N GLY A 249 -11.77 9.46 3.82
CA GLY A 249 -12.54 10.67 3.53
C GLY A 249 -13.93 10.40 2.92
N LEU A 250 -14.55 9.26 3.26
CA LEU A 250 -15.90 8.96 2.78
C LEU A 250 -16.87 10.11 3.07
N GLN A 251 -16.85 10.61 4.32
CA GLN A 251 -17.77 11.68 4.73
C GLN A 251 -17.55 12.98 3.95
N ASP A 252 -16.30 13.27 3.59
CA ASP A 252 -15.99 14.48 2.81
C ASP A 252 -16.54 14.37 1.39
N LEU A 253 -16.49 13.18 0.76
CA LEU A 253 -17.12 12.97 -0.56
C LEU A 253 -18.64 13.02 -0.52
N LEU A 254 -19.27 12.51 0.55
CA LEU A 254 -20.73 12.62 0.73
C LEU A 254 -21.14 14.09 0.97
N THR A 255 -20.37 14.83 1.77
CA THR A 255 -20.59 16.26 1.98
C THR A 255 -20.38 17.06 0.69
N LEU A 256 -19.35 16.71 -0.08
CA LEU A 256 -19.07 17.33 -1.38
C LEU A 256 -20.24 17.11 -2.36
N ALA A 257 -20.79 15.89 -2.43
CA ALA A 257 -21.93 15.59 -3.29
C ALA A 257 -23.10 16.54 -3.04
N GLY A 258 -23.51 16.72 -1.78
CA GLY A 258 -24.59 17.64 -1.40
C GLY A 258 -24.31 19.12 -1.70
N ARG A 259 -23.02 19.51 -1.90
CA ARG A 259 -22.65 20.89 -2.24
C ARG A 259 -22.57 21.15 -3.76
N LEU A 260 -22.22 20.13 -4.56
CA LEU A 260 -21.98 20.30 -5.99
C LEU A 260 -23.23 20.57 -6.81
N GLY A 261 -24.39 20.01 -6.43
CA GLY A 261 -25.66 20.18 -7.14
C GLY A 261 -25.85 19.20 -8.30
N SER A 262 -26.97 19.36 -9.02
CA SER A 262 -27.49 18.37 -9.97
C SER A 262 -26.64 18.15 -11.23
N ASP A 263 -25.78 19.08 -11.60
CA ASP A 263 -24.94 18.97 -12.80
C ASP A 263 -23.78 17.99 -12.59
N TYR A 264 -23.52 17.60 -11.34
CA TYR A 264 -22.45 16.67 -10.97
C TYR A 264 -23.02 15.34 -10.51
N GLN A 265 -22.28 14.27 -10.76
CA GLN A 265 -22.52 12.95 -10.20
C GLN A 265 -21.29 12.48 -9.44
N VAL A 266 -21.42 12.34 -8.12
CA VAL A 266 -20.38 11.66 -7.32
C VAL A 266 -20.54 10.15 -7.48
N VAL A 267 -19.46 9.50 -7.85
CA VAL A 267 -19.36 8.03 -8.00
C VAL A 267 -18.37 7.49 -7.01
N LEU A 268 -18.77 6.55 -6.16
CA LEU A 268 -17.93 5.91 -5.16
C LEU A 268 -17.74 4.44 -5.45
N ILE A 269 -16.50 4.01 -5.73
CA ILE A 269 -16.15 2.60 -5.96
C ILE A 269 -15.40 2.04 -4.73
N GLY A 270 -15.79 0.84 -4.28
CA GLY A 270 -15.17 0.14 -3.15
C GLY A 270 -15.95 0.23 -1.85
N LEU A 271 -17.25 0.51 -1.93
CA LEU A 271 -18.16 0.37 -0.80
C LEU A 271 -18.32 -1.12 -0.41
N ILE A 272 -18.75 -1.36 0.80
CA ILE A 272 -19.19 -2.68 1.25
C ILE A 272 -20.73 -2.69 1.37
N GLU A 273 -21.36 -3.85 1.23
CA GLU A 273 -22.82 -3.99 1.20
C GLU A 273 -23.53 -3.25 2.33
N LYS A 274 -23.00 -3.33 3.54
CA LYS A 274 -23.57 -2.64 4.71
C LYS A 274 -23.50 -1.11 4.67
N GLN A 275 -22.70 -0.52 3.76
CA GLN A 275 -22.61 0.93 3.60
C GLN A 275 -23.60 1.46 2.55
N LEU A 276 -24.08 0.62 1.63
CA LEU A 276 -24.96 1.04 0.56
C LEU A 276 -26.24 1.72 1.04
N PRO A 277 -26.92 1.24 2.12
CA PRO A 277 -28.13 1.92 2.64
C PRO A 277 -27.89 3.33 3.17
N ASP A 278 -26.66 3.64 3.58
CA ASP A 278 -26.28 4.94 4.13
C ASP A 278 -25.78 5.94 3.06
N ILE A 279 -25.68 5.50 1.79
CA ILE A 279 -25.27 6.35 0.67
C ILE A 279 -26.49 7.16 0.18
N PRO A 280 -26.38 8.49 0.10
CA PRO A 280 -27.44 9.34 -0.45
C PRO A 280 -27.81 8.96 -1.89
N SER A 281 -29.07 9.15 -2.27
CA SER A 281 -29.59 8.78 -3.58
C SER A 281 -28.98 9.54 -4.76
N ASP A 282 -28.40 10.69 -4.51
CA ASP A 282 -27.65 11.52 -5.46
C ASP A 282 -26.18 11.09 -5.64
N VAL A 283 -25.74 10.04 -4.93
CA VAL A 283 -24.41 9.43 -5.06
C VAL A 283 -24.54 8.04 -5.65
N LEU A 284 -23.80 7.77 -6.72
CA LEU A 284 -23.71 6.42 -7.29
C LEU A 284 -22.70 5.58 -6.50
N GLY A 285 -23.20 4.69 -5.66
CA GLY A 285 -22.39 3.78 -4.84
C GLY A 285 -22.18 2.44 -5.51
N LEU A 286 -20.91 2.03 -5.73
CA LEU A 286 -20.54 0.74 -6.31
C LEU A 286 -19.66 -0.07 -5.34
N LEU A 287 -19.92 -1.39 -5.25
CA LEU A 287 -19.13 -2.28 -4.40
C LEU A 287 -17.70 -2.42 -4.94
N ARG A 288 -17.56 -3.01 -6.10
CA ARG A 288 -16.26 -3.22 -6.78
C ARG A 288 -16.47 -3.29 -8.28
N THR A 289 -15.43 -2.97 -9.03
CA THR A 289 -15.35 -3.31 -10.45
C THR A 289 -15.02 -4.78 -10.63
N ALA A 290 -15.42 -5.36 -11.75
CA ALA A 290 -15.12 -6.75 -12.08
C ALA A 290 -13.62 -7.02 -12.18
N ASN A 291 -12.87 -6.03 -12.69
CA ASN A 291 -11.42 -6.11 -12.90
C ASN A 291 -10.79 -4.71 -13.01
N GLN A 292 -9.47 -4.66 -13.21
CA GLN A 292 -8.74 -3.41 -13.40
C GLN A 292 -9.08 -2.68 -14.71
N ALA A 293 -9.47 -3.40 -15.76
CA ALA A 293 -9.86 -2.78 -17.02
C ALA A 293 -11.15 -1.96 -16.87
N GLU A 294 -12.17 -2.50 -16.17
CA GLU A 294 -13.37 -1.73 -15.83
C GLU A 294 -13.07 -0.52 -14.93
N LEU A 295 -12.14 -0.70 -13.98
CA LEU A 295 -11.70 0.42 -13.13
C LEU A 295 -11.03 1.53 -13.97
N ALA A 296 -10.20 1.17 -14.95
CA ALA A 296 -9.56 2.11 -15.87
C ALA A 296 -10.58 2.82 -16.77
N GLN A 297 -11.69 2.14 -17.15
CA GLN A 297 -12.81 2.76 -17.86
C GLN A 297 -13.51 3.82 -16.97
N TRP A 298 -13.72 3.54 -15.67
CA TRP A 298 -14.26 4.52 -14.74
C TRP A 298 -13.35 5.73 -14.58
N TYR A 299 -12.04 5.51 -14.41
CA TYR A 299 -11.10 6.63 -14.43
C TYR A 299 -11.20 7.45 -15.72
N SER A 300 -11.18 6.80 -16.89
CA SER A 300 -11.23 7.49 -18.19
C SER A 300 -12.56 8.24 -18.41
N ALA A 301 -13.68 7.74 -17.86
CA ALA A 301 -14.99 8.38 -17.94
C ALA A 301 -15.15 9.57 -16.99
N ALA A 302 -14.35 9.67 -15.93
CA ALA A 302 -14.47 10.73 -14.95
C ALA A 302 -13.93 12.09 -15.46
N ASP A 303 -14.54 13.18 -14.98
CA ASP A 303 -14.06 14.55 -15.23
C ASP A 303 -13.01 14.93 -14.19
N VAL A 304 -13.14 14.42 -12.98
CA VAL A 304 -12.16 14.60 -11.89
C VAL A 304 -12.14 13.39 -10.96
N PHE A 305 -10.95 12.99 -10.54
CA PHE A 305 -10.76 12.01 -9.46
C PHE A 305 -10.44 12.73 -8.16
N VAL A 306 -11.13 12.38 -7.08
CA VAL A 306 -10.96 13.01 -5.77
C VAL A 306 -10.42 12.01 -4.75
N ASN A 307 -9.30 12.34 -4.13
CA ASN A 307 -8.72 11.54 -3.05
C ASN A 307 -8.59 12.36 -1.75
N PRO A 308 -9.66 12.44 -0.94
CA PRO A 308 -9.68 13.22 0.30
C PRO A 308 -9.19 12.38 1.49
N THR A 309 -8.13 11.60 1.29
CA THR A 309 -7.61 10.72 2.35
C THR A 309 -6.89 11.51 3.44
N TYR A 310 -7.09 11.09 4.69
CA TYR A 310 -6.46 11.71 5.86
C TYR A 310 -5.11 11.07 6.22
N GLU A 311 -4.82 9.88 5.72
CA GLU A 311 -3.55 9.17 5.95
C GLU A 311 -3.29 8.21 4.79
N GLU A 312 -2.17 8.42 4.09
CA GLU A 312 -1.78 7.58 2.95
C GLU A 312 -0.27 7.63 2.71
N THR A 313 0.37 6.51 2.61
CA THR A 313 1.81 6.45 2.37
C THR A 313 2.22 6.71 0.92
N PHE A 314 1.32 6.48 -0.03
CA PHE A 314 1.58 6.71 -1.46
C PHE A 314 0.33 7.15 -2.22
N GLY A 315 -0.68 6.28 -2.39
CA GLY A 315 -1.92 6.61 -3.11
C GLY A 315 -1.94 6.13 -4.57
N LEU A 316 -1.89 4.80 -4.78
CA LEU A 316 -1.94 4.19 -6.12
C LEU A 316 -3.11 4.67 -6.97
N THR A 317 -4.31 4.82 -6.39
CA THR A 317 -5.51 5.28 -7.09
C THR A 317 -5.35 6.67 -7.72
N THR A 318 -4.56 7.55 -7.09
CA THR A 318 -4.22 8.87 -7.64
C THR A 318 -3.33 8.75 -8.88
N VAL A 319 -2.39 7.80 -8.87
CA VAL A 319 -1.52 7.51 -10.02
C VAL A 319 -2.31 6.90 -11.17
N GLU A 320 -3.18 5.92 -10.87
CA GLU A 320 -4.05 5.22 -11.81
C GLU A 320 -4.97 6.19 -12.56
N ALA A 321 -5.62 7.12 -11.83
CA ALA A 321 -6.50 8.13 -12.42
C ALA A 321 -5.78 9.02 -13.42
N GLN A 322 -4.61 9.56 -13.07
CA GLN A 322 -3.81 10.39 -13.94
C GLN A 322 -3.30 9.63 -15.17
N ALA A 323 -2.93 8.36 -15.01
CA ALA A 323 -2.53 7.51 -16.13
C ALA A 323 -3.67 7.27 -17.13
N CYS A 324 -4.92 7.29 -16.66
CA CYS A 324 -6.12 7.24 -17.51
C CYS A 324 -6.54 8.62 -18.10
N GLY A 325 -5.74 9.66 -17.90
CA GLY A 325 -6.02 11.00 -18.43
C GLY A 325 -6.96 11.83 -17.54
N THR A 326 -7.27 11.39 -16.34
CA THR A 326 -8.20 12.07 -15.45
C THR A 326 -7.45 12.94 -14.45
N PRO A 327 -7.74 14.26 -14.40
CA PRO A 327 -7.11 15.15 -13.43
C PRO A 327 -7.58 14.82 -12.02
N VAL A 328 -6.74 15.14 -11.04
CA VAL A 328 -6.95 14.74 -9.66
C VAL A 328 -7.05 15.93 -8.71
N VAL A 329 -7.91 15.83 -7.70
CA VAL A 329 -7.93 16.74 -6.55
C VAL A 329 -7.63 15.90 -5.30
N VAL A 330 -6.57 16.27 -4.58
CA VAL A 330 -5.99 15.43 -3.52
C VAL A 330 -5.72 16.28 -2.27
N TYR A 331 -6.05 15.75 -1.10
CA TYR A 331 -5.60 16.38 0.15
C TYR A 331 -4.08 16.36 0.29
N GLU A 332 -3.50 17.46 0.75
CA GLU A 332 -2.07 17.53 1.12
C GLU A 332 -1.82 16.69 2.37
N THR A 333 -1.72 15.37 2.17
CA THR A 333 -1.59 14.38 3.24
C THR A 333 -0.46 13.41 2.93
N ASP A 334 0.48 13.30 3.88
CA ASP A 334 1.52 12.26 3.89
C ASP A 334 2.27 12.14 2.54
N GLY A 335 2.20 10.95 1.90
CA GLY A 335 2.83 10.69 0.60
C GLY A 335 1.97 11.05 -0.61
N CYS A 336 0.72 11.48 -0.44
CA CYS A 336 -0.19 11.79 -1.55
C CYS A 336 0.33 12.87 -2.51
N PRO A 337 0.91 14.00 -2.05
CA PRO A 337 1.42 15.03 -2.93
C PRO A 337 2.47 14.54 -3.93
N GLU A 338 3.26 13.52 -3.56
CA GLU A 338 4.31 12.94 -4.41
C GLU A 338 3.75 12.18 -5.63
N THR A 339 2.47 11.79 -5.58
CA THR A 339 1.78 11.06 -6.64
C THR A 339 1.11 11.98 -7.66
N VAL A 340 0.97 13.27 -7.37
CA VAL A 340 0.36 14.25 -8.28
C VAL A 340 1.45 14.83 -9.19
N ALA A 341 1.36 14.53 -10.49
CA ALA A 341 2.31 15.09 -11.45
C ALA A 341 2.00 16.59 -11.69
N PRO A 342 3.04 17.44 -11.87
CA PRO A 342 2.82 18.84 -12.14
C PRO A 342 1.89 19.06 -13.34
N GLY A 343 0.82 19.82 -13.15
CA GLY A 343 -0.20 20.07 -14.17
C GLY A 343 -1.21 18.93 -14.40
N ASN A 344 -1.23 17.89 -13.58
CA ASN A 344 -2.23 16.82 -13.64
C ASN A 344 -3.27 16.89 -12.52
N GLY A 345 -3.16 17.85 -11.62
CA GLY A 345 -4.12 17.95 -10.49
C GLY A 345 -3.94 19.17 -9.62
N ARG A 346 -4.74 19.21 -8.57
CA ARG A 346 -4.71 20.20 -7.50
C ARG A 346 -4.47 19.52 -6.15
N LEU A 347 -3.64 20.15 -5.35
CA LEU A 347 -3.49 19.81 -3.93
C LEU A 347 -4.32 20.82 -3.13
N VAL A 348 -5.03 20.33 -2.14
CA VAL A 348 -5.86 21.16 -1.26
C VAL A 348 -5.58 20.83 0.21
N PRO A 349 -5.68 21.80 1.13
CA PRO A 349 -5.46 21.56 2.54
C PRO A 349 -6.38 20.45 3.06
N GLN A 350 -5.81 19.56 3.89
CA GLN A 350 -6.56 18.45 4.46
C GLN A 350 -7.75 18.91 5.28
N GLY A 351 -8.94 18.42 4.93
CA GLY A 351 -10.20 18.73 5.63
C GLY A 351 -10.80 20.09 5.29
N ASP A 352 -10.20 20.86 4.39
CA ASP A 352 -10.78 22.12 3.91
C ASP A 352 -11.81 21.84 2.81
N MET A 353 -13.08 21.72 3.24
CA MET A 353 -14.19 21.41 2.34
C MET A 353 -14.46 22.51 1.32
N GLN A 354 -14.18 23.77 1.63
CA GLN A 354 -14.40 24.86 0.66
C GLN A 354 -13.31 24.84 -0.42
N ALA A 355 -12.06 24.61 -0.03
CA ALA A 355 -10.97 24.44 -0.98
C ALA A 355 -11.16 23.20 -1.86
N LEU A 356 -11.67 22.10 -1.27
CA LEU A 356 -11.99 20.87 -2.01
C LEU A 356 -13.07 21.11 -3.06
N GLU A 357 -14.19 21.73 -2.68
CA GLU A 357 -15.28 22.06 -3.59
C GLU A 357 -14.83 22.97 -4.73
N ASN A 358 -14.13 24.06 -4.41
CA ASN A 358 -13.64 25.02 -5.40
C ASN A 358 -12.68 24.34 -6.40
N ALA A 359 -11.76 23.50 -5.93
CA ALA A 359 -10.82 22.78 -6.77
C ALA A 359 -11.52 21.74 -7.66
N VAL A 360 -12.54 21.05 -7.17
CA VAL A 360 -13.32 20.08 -7.96
C VAL A 360 -14.09 20.79 -9.07
N ARG A 361 -14.76 21.93 -8.79
CA ARG A 361 -15.43 22.73 -9.81
C ARG A 361 -14.46 23.27 -10.87
N ASP A 362 -13.35 23.89 -10.43
CA ASP A 362 -12.31 24.40 -11.34
C ASP A 362 -11.81 23.33 -12.31
N VAL A 363 -11.57 22.13 -11.80
CA VAL A 363 -11.07 21.01 -12.61
C VAL A 363 -12.16 20.43 -13.52
N ALA A 364 -13.35 20.13 -13.00
CA ALA A 364 -14.40 19.44 -13.74
C ALA A 364 -15.04 20.33 -14.81
N ASP A 365 -15.13 21.64 -14.58
CA ASP A 365 -15.77 22.59 -15.52
C ASP A 365 -14.83 23.06 -16.62
N SER A 366 -13.51 22.96 -16.43
CA SER A 366 -12.49 23.44 -17.38
C SER A 366 -12.23 22.50 -18.56
N ASN A 367 -12.86 21.32 -18.62
CA ASN A 367 -12.53 20.26 -19.57
C ASN A 367 -11.03 19.86 -19.60
N TRP A 368 -10.32 20.15 -18.51
CA TRP A 368 -8.91 19.80 -18.34
C TRP A 368 -8.71 18.29 -18.34
N ARG A 369 -7.65 17.83 -18.97
CA ARG A 369 -7.22 16.42 -18.95
C ARG A 369 -5.81 16.32 -18.40
N ALA A 370 -5.57 15.30 -17.59
CA ALA A 370 -4.24 14.97 -17.14
C ALA A 370 -3.38 14.44 -18.30
N ASP A 371 -2.09 14.72 -18.28
CA ASP A 371 -1.13 14.15 -19.24
C ASP A 371 -0.65 12.77 -18.77
N PRO A 372 -1.09 11.66 -19.42
CA PRO A 372 -0.71 10.31 -19.02
C PRO A 372 0.79 10.04 -19.16
N LYS A 373 1.49 10.76 -20.05
CA LYS A 373 2.93 10.59 -20.28
C LYS A 373 3.75 10.88 -19.03
N LYS A 374 3.28 11.78 -18.17
CA LYS A 374 3.92 12.09 -16.88
C LYS A 374 3.86 10.94 -15.89
N MET A 375 2.97 9.97 -16.11
CA MET A 375 2.78 8.82 -15.24
C MET A 375 3.64 7.62 -15.62
N VAL A 376 4.31 7.63 -16.77
CA VAL A 376 5.23 6.55 -17.21
C VAL A 376 6.33 6.27 -16.17
N ARG A 377 6.73 7.27 -15.41
CA ARG A 377 7.66 7.08 -14.26
C ARG A 377 7.15 6.11 -13.19
N PHE A 378 5.86 5.84 -13.16
CA PHE A 378 5.21 4.88 -12.26
C PHE A 378 4.81 3.59 -12.97
N ASP A 379 5.20 3.42 -14.25
CA ASP A 379 4.98 2.15 -14.95
C ASP A 379 5.71 1.01 -14.23
N LYS A 380 5.00 -0.09 -13.99
CA LYS A 380 5.52 -1.22 -13.22
C LYS A 380 6.81 -1.80 -13.81
N ASP A 381 6.92 -1.84 -15.14
CA ASP A 381 8.11 -2.40 -15.78
C ASP A 381 9.34 -1.50 -15.58
N THR A 382 9.15 -0.19 -15.49
CA THR A 382 10.21 0.77 -15.15
C THR A 382 10.56 0.70 -13.66
N VAL A 383 9.55 0.80 -12.80
CA VAL A 383 9.74 0.85 -11.34
C VAL A 383 10.37 -0.43 -10.79
N TYR A 384 9.91 -1.60 -11.27
CA TYR A 384 10.39 -2.86 -10.70
C TYR A 384 11.77 -3.27 -11.21
N GLN A 385 12.26 -2.67 -12.32
CA GLN A 385 13.68 -2.74 -12.69
C GLN A 385 14.58 -2.12 -11.60
N ASP A 386 14.10 -1.09 -10.90
CA ASP A 386 14.87 -0.48 -9.82
C ASP A 386 15.03 -1.42 -8.61
N TYR A 387 14.06 -2.32 -8.38
CA TYR A 387 14.27 -3.42 -7.41
C TYR A 387 15.34 -4.41 -7.87
N VAL A 388 15.37 -4.77 -9.15
CA VAL A 388 16.41 -5.68 -9.70
C VAL A 388 17.79 -5.05 -9.52
N LYS A 389 17.97 -3.79 -9.91
CA LYS A 389 19.21 -3.02 -9.69
C LYS A 389 19.60 -2.95 -8.21
N LEU A 390 18.61 -2.71 -7.32
CA LEU A 390 18.86 -2.69 -5.88
C LEU A 390 19.37 -4.03 -5.37
N TYR A 391 18.78 -5.16 -5.81
CA TYR A 391 19.22 -6.48 -5.40
C TYR A 391 20.65 -6.76 -5.88
N GLU A 392 20.97 -6.44 -7.12
CA GLU A 392 22.32 -6.57 -7.68
C GLU A 392 23.34 -5.75 -6.88
N ASN A 393 23.00 -4.48 -6.56
CA ASN A 393 23.86 -3.62 -5.75
C ASN A 393 24.09 -4.18 -4.34
N VAL A 394 23.03 -4.67 -3.69
CA VAL A 394 23.12 -5.28 -2.35
C VAL A 394 23.98 -6.54 -2.39
N LEU A 395 23.86 -7.38 -3.41
CA LEU A 395 24.63 -8.61 -3.55
C LEU A 395 26.09 -8.33 -3.92
N SER A 396 26.37 -7.36 -4.78
CA SER A 396 27.73 -6.99 -5.19
C SER A 396 28.55 -6.44 -4.02
N THR A 397 27.93 -5.58 -3.19
CA THR A 397 28.57 -5.01 -2.00
C THR A 397 29.02 -6.10 -1.02
N LEU A 398 28.42 -7.28 -1.06
CA LEU A 398 28.74 -8.41 -0.20
C LEU A 398 29.65 -9.45 -0.87
N GLY A 399 30.15 -9.19 -2.07
CA GLY A 399 30.97 -10.13 -2.85
C GLY A 399 30.19 -11.35 -3.34
N LYS A 400 28.85 -11.32 -3.34
CA LYS A 400 27.96 -12.42 -3.78
C LYS A 400 27.34 -12.17 -5.16
N GLY A 401 27.57 -10.99 -5.76
CA GLY A 401 27.02 -10.64 -7.07
C GLY A 401 27.80 -11.30 -8.20
N ARG A 402 27.14 -12.11 -9.02
CA ARG A 402 27.62 -12.38 -10.38
C ARG A 402 27.38 -11.10 -11.19
N VAL A 403 28.46 -10.47 -11.63
CA VAL A 403 28.40 -9.43 -12.66
C VAL A 403 27.72 -10.06 -13.87
N MET A 404 26.52 -9.62 -14.21
CA MET A 404 25.93 -9.97 -15.50
C MET A 404 26.80 -9.30 -16.57
N ALA A 405 27.44 -10.10 -17.41
CA ALA A 405 28.08 -9.62 -18.61
C ALA A 405 27.02 -8.95 -19.48
N THR A 406 27.30 -7.72 -19.90
CA THR A 406 26.57 -6.88 -20.84
C THR A 406 26.28 -7.59 -22.15
#